data_7dc8f9322de0b198e06f4ee543d766dc
#
_entry.id   7dc8f9322de0b198e06f4ee543d766dc
#
_cell.length_a   1.000
_cell.length_b   1.000
_cell.length_c   1.000
_cell.angle_alpha   90.00
_cell.angle_beta   90.00
_cell.angle_gamma   90.00
#
_symmetry.space_group_name_H-M   'P 1'
#
loop_
_entity.id
_entity.type
_entity.pdbx_description
1 polymer ?
#
loop_
_entity_poly.entity_id
_entity_poly.type
_entity_poly.pdbx_seq_one_letter_code
_entity_poly.pdbx_strand_id
1 'polypeptide(L)'
;GYIPTLSLSRDLSDFSFIDFEWAVRFDRLYSGDSLLSNHEKNHRLWARYTSEKFEARLGLQKIVFGPSQILRSLSWFDTIDLKDPTNQTKGVDALRLKWFPNNSLSLWSWAIQNEQDTLSFGGRAEISSSIGEFGFTVHSDPSTIPKQRFALDFRHDGYIGSWLETALITSENSDIKLTTIGADYTLPILNRLLIMTESMFIKTSESENQSFTAFMGMLPLGMIHSIMFISQFDWKEEQSYNYLRWSATYDKFSLNLLLSQSPKRTDYSIPAEYLPKTVAGFGTGIQLMFIYNH
;
A
#
# COMPACT_ATOMS: atom_id res chain seq x y z
N GLY A 1 0.83 8.35 18.22
CA GLY A 1 1.78 7.24 18.03
C GLY A 1 3.23 7.70 18.07
N TYR A 2 4.14 6.82 18.44
CA TYR A 2 5.59 7.03 18.45
C TYR A 2 6.29 5.79 17.91
N ILE A 3 7.25 5.95 16.99
CA ILE A 3 7.95 4.84 16.35
C ILE A 3 9.46 5.08 16.42
N PRO A 4 10.13 4.76 17.56
CA PRO A 4 11.59 4.77 17.64
C PRO A 4 12.16 3.68 16.72
N THR A 5 13.19 4.04 15.97
CA THR A 5 13.83 3.16 15.00
C THR A 5 15.33 3.12 15.25
N LEU A 6 15.90 1.91 15.35
CA LEU A 6 17.32 1.64 15.35
C LEU A 6 17.70 1.04 13.99
N SER A 7 18.62 1.66 13.28
CA SER A 7 19.16 1.15 12.01
C SER A 7 20.67 1.00 12.11
N LEU A 8 21.17 -0.14 11.68
CA LEU A 8 22.59 -0.47 11.63
C LEU A 8 22.93 -0.95 10.22
N SER A 9 24.03 -0.48 9.66
CA SER A 9 24.54 -0.94 8.36
C SER A 9 26.03 -1.19 8.43
N ARG A 10 26.50 -2.22 7.73
CA ARG A 10 27.92 -2.57 7.61
C ARG A 10 28.23 -3.06 6.22
N ASP A 11 29.19 -2.41 5.57
CA ASP A 11 29.76 -2.87 4.32
C ASP A 11 30.64 -4.12 4.56
N LEU A 12 30.47 -5.12 3.72
CA LEU A 12 31.27 -6.35 3.70
C LEU A 12 32.29 -6.31 2.58
N SER A 13 31.94 -5.69 1.45
CA SER A 13 32.80 -5.45 0.29
C SER A 13 32.25 -4.26 -0.50
N ASP A 14 32.95 -3.87 -1.59
CA ASP A 14 32.54 -2.77 -2.46
C ASP A 14 31.13 -2.94 -3.05
N PHE A 15 30.62 -4.18 -3.11
CA PHE A 15 29.32 -4.53 -3.73
C PHE A 15 28.38 -5.29 -2.80
N SER A 16 28.70 -5.41 -1.52
CA SER A 16 27.86 -6.14 -0.57
C SER A 16 27.85 -5.52 0.81
N PHE A 17 26.66 -5.52 1.44
CA PHE A 17 26.46 -5.01 2.78
C PHE A 17 25.38 -5.79 3.53
N ILE A 18 25.43 -5.67 4.84
CA ILE A 18 24.38 -6.14 5.75
C ILE A 18 23.80 -4.94 6.45
N ASP A 19 22.48 -4.88 6.54
CA ASP A 19 21.77 -3.92 7.35
C ASP A 19 20.69 -4.59 8.21
N PHE A 20 20.35 -3.90 9.29
CA PHE A 20 19.40 -4.32 10.29
C PHE A 20 18.52 -3.12 10.67
N GLU A 21 17.23 -3.34 10.84
CA GLU A 21 16.30 -2.33 11.34
C GLU A 21 15.42 -2.94 12.43
N TRP A 22 15.31 -2.21 13.53
CA TRP A 22 14.36 -2.49 14.59
C TRP A 22 13.57 -1.24 14.93
N ALA A 23 12.26 -1.31 14.74
CA ALA A 23 11.32 -0.24 15.06
C ALA A 23 10.18 -0.79 15.91
N VAL A 24 9.89 -0.10 17.01
CA VAL A 24 8.75 -0.41 17.89
C VAL A 24 7.72 0.67 17.75
N ARG A 25 6.45 0.32 17.66
CA ARG A 25 5.34 1.26 17.58
C ARG A 25 4.56 1.29 18.88
N PHE A 26 4.44 2.49 19.43
CA PHE A 26 3.63 2.80 20.61
C PHE A 26 2.45 3.66 20.18
N ASP A 27 1.24 3.14 20.32
CA ASP A 27 0.00 3.88 20.02
C ASP A 27 -0.83 4.03 21.29
N ARG A 28 -1.26 5.25 21.58
CA ARG A 28 -2.21 5.57 22.63
C ARG A 28 -3.35 6.38 22.07
N LEU A 29 -4.57 5.96 22.31
CA LEU A 29 -5.79 6.65 21.92
C LEU A 29 -6.53 7.09 23.16
N TYR A 30 -6.88 8.37 23.20
CA TYR A 30 -7.66 9.00 24.27
C TYR A 30 -8.98 9.55 23.74
N SER A 31 -10.01 9.54 24.59
CA SER A 31 -11.24 10.31 24.41
C SER A 31 -11.46 11.14 25.66
N GLY A 32 -11.23 12.45 25.56
CA GLY A 32 -11.04 13.30 26.73
C GLY A 32 -9.88 12.79 27.59
N ASP A 33 -10.13 12.60 28.88
CA ASP A 33 -9.13 12.08 29.83
C ASP A 33 -9.07 10.55 29.92
N SER A 34 -9.94 9.84 29.18
CA SER A 34 -10.04 8.38 29.22
C SER A 34 -9.13 7.75 28.16
N LEU A 35 -8.23 6.86 28.59
CA LEU A 35 -7.43 6.02 27.71
C LEU A 35 -8.30 4.93 27.07
N LEU A 36 -8.54 5.00 25.77
CA LEU A 36 -9.34 4.02 25.03
C LEU A 36 -8.53 2.80 24.59
N SER A 37 -7.30 3.02 24.17
CA SER A 37 -6.40 1.93 23.78
C SER A 37 -4.94 2.28 24.01
N ASN A 38 -4.15 1.25 24.32
CA ASN A 38 -2.70 1.31 24.45
C ASN A 38 -2.14 0.09 23.75
N HIS A 39 -1.43 0.29 22.65
CA HIS A 39 -0.81 -0.79 21.88
C HIS A 39 0.68 -0.56 21.76
N GLU A 40 1.43 -1.62 22.02
CA GLU A 40 2.87 -1.70 21.81
C GLU A 40 3.16 -2.93 20.97
N LYS A 41 3.85 -2.74 19.83
CA LYS A 41 4.23 -3.85 18.96
C LYS A 41 5.46 -3.53 18.14
N ASN A 42 6.18 -4.56 17.74
CA ASN A 42 7.20 -4.41 16.72
C ASN A 42 6.56 -3.92 15.42
N HIS A 43 7.11 -2.85 14.88
CA HIS A 43 6.69 -2.27 13.60
C HIS A 43 7.56 -2.77 12.47
N ARG A 44 8.88 -2.90 12.74
CA ARG A 44 9.88 -3.52 11.88
C ARG A 44 10.87 -4.26 12.76
N LEU A 45 11.34 -5.40 12.29
CA LEU A 45 12.41 -6.16 12.92
C LEU A 45 12.97 -7.11 11.86
N TRP A 46 13.97 -6.65 11.12
CA TRP A 46 14.52 -7.44 10.03
C TRP A 46 16.02 -7.25 9.88
N ALA A 47 16.68 -8.27 9.32
CA ALA A 47 18.04 -8.21 8.82
C ALA A 47 18.05 -8.44 7.31
N ARG A 48 18.94 -7.73 6.60
CA ARG A 48 19.07 -7.84 5.15
C ARG A 48 20.54 -7.98 4.74
N TYR A 49 20.79 -8.90 3.83
CA TYR A 49 22.02 -8.98 3.05
C TYR A 49 21.73 -8.54 1.62
N THR A 50 22.58 -7.68 1.09
CA THR A 50 22.48 -7.21 -0.28
C THR A 50 23.83 -7.38 -0.97
N SER A 51 23.81 -7.87 -2.21
CA SER A 51 24.93 -7.90 -3.15
C SER A 51 24.47 -7.34 -4.50
N GLU A 52 25.39 -7.25 -5.46
CA GLU A 52 25.08 -6.72 -6.80
C GLU A 52 23.87 -7.40 -7.48
N LYS A 53 23.72 -8.71 -7.30
CA LYS A 53 22.67 -9.51 -7.98
C LYS A 53 21.68 -10.18 -7.05
N PHE A 54 21.83 -10.02 -5.76
CA PHE A 54 21.00 -10.77 -4.79
C PHE A 54 20.71 -9.96 -3.54
N GLU A 55 19.46 -10.02 -3.08
CA GLU A 55 19.04 -9.52 -1.78
C GLU A 55 18.33 -10.63 -1.02
N ALA A 56 18.67 -10.83 0.25
CA ALA A 56 17.93 -11.68 1.19
C ALA A 56 17.52 -10.85 2.41
N ARG A 57 16.24 -10.88 2.77
CA ARG A 57 15.74 -10.18 3.96
C ARG A 57 14.90 -11.13 4.81
N LEU A 58 15.18 -11.18 6.10
CA LEU A 58 14.51 -12.03 7.07
C LEU A 58 13.91 -11.19 8.21
N GLY A 59 12.69 -11.49 8.61
CA GLY A 59 11.98 -10.92 9.75
C GLY A 59 10.80 -10.04 9.36
N LEU A 60 10.30 -9.25 10.32
CA LEU A 60 9.13 -8.39 10.17
C LEU A 60 9.42 -7.21 9.23
N GLN A 61 8.97 -7.32 8.01
CA GLN A 61 9.31 -6.41 6.90
C GLN A 61 8.09 -5.99 6.08
N LYS A 62 8.23 -4.90 5.35
CA LYS A 62 7.26 -4.44 4.36
C LYS A 62 7.43 -5.22 3.05
N ILE A 63 6.34 -5.78 2.52
CA ILE A 63 6.26 -6.33 1.16
C ILE A 63 5.12 -5.60 0.44
N VAL A 64 5.46 -4.88 -0.63
CA VAL A 64 4.53 -4.07 -1.42
C VAL A 64 4.90 -4.22 -2.88
N PHE A 65 3.91 -4.38 -3.72
CA PHE A 65 4.04 -4.42 -5.18
C PHE A 65 2.77 -3.91 -5.87
N GLY A 66 2.84 -3.75 -7.19
CA GLY A 66 1.78 -3.19 -8.01
C GLY A 66 1.84 -1.66 -8.13
N PRO A 67 1.41 -1.10 -9.28
CA PRO A 67 1.48 0.32 -9.59
C PRO A 67 0.33 1.16 -9.03
N SER A 68 -0.83 0.56 -8.68
CA SER A 68 -2.00 1.30 -8.19
C SER A 68 -1.74 1.97 -6.84
N GLN A 69 -2.29 3.17 -6.66
CA GLN A 69 -2.03 4.03 -5.51
C GLN A 69 -3.22 4.11 -4.55
N ILE A 70 -4.44 4.20 -5.07
CA ILE A 70 -5.67 4.42 -4.31
C ILE A 70 -6.48 3.12 -4.23
N LEU A 71 -6.81 2.54 -5.39
CA LEU A 71 -7.65 1.35 -5.53
C LEU A 71 -6.77 0.14 -5.86
N ARG A 72 -6.06 -0.37 -4.85
CA ARG A 72 -4.98 -1.33 -5.02
C ARG A 72 -5.48 -2.78 -5.01
N SER A 73 -5.50 -3.44 -6.18
CA SER A 73 -5.83 -4.86 -6.33
C SER A 73 -4.77 -5.81 -5.75
N LEU A 74 -3.52 -5.33 -5.61
CA LEU A 74 -2.37 -6.11 -5.15
C LEU A 74 -1.91 -5.78 -3.72
N SER A 75 -2.76 -5.20 -2.88
CA SER A 75 -2.48 -4.91 -1.46
C SER A 75 -2.59 -6.16 -0.57
N TRP A 76 -1.85 -7.24 -0.91
CA TRP A 76 -1.98 -8.53 -0.21
C TRP A 76 -1.30 -8.55 1.15
N PHE A 77 -0.20 -7.81 1.31
CA PHE A 77 0.67 -7.86 2.49
C PHE A 77 0.87 -6.48 3.13
N ASP A 78 0.17 -5.47 2.64
CA ASP A 78 0.29 -4.12 3.12
C ASP A 78 -1.07 -3.48 3.43
N THR A 79 -1.03 -2.36 4.13
CA THR A 79 -2.20 -1.56 4.49
C THR A 79 -2.01 -0.10 4.11
N ILE A 80 -1.32 0.14 2.99
CA ILE A 80 -1.05 1.49 2.51
C ILE A 80 -2.38 2.19 2.23
N ASP A 81 -2.53 3.39 2.78
CA ASP A 81 -3.64 4.29 2.49
C ASP A 81 -3.06 5.70 2.26
N LEU A 82 -3.27 6.26 1.08
CA LEU A 82 -2.82 7.61 0.74
C LEU A 82 -3.41 8.71 1.64
N LYS A 83 -4.52 8.42 2.31
CA LYS A 83 -5.11 9.35 3.28
C LYS A 83 -4.29 9.48 4.57
N ASP A 84 -3.49 8.46 4.92
CA ASP A 84 -2.63 8.50 6.08
C ASP A 84 -1.36 9.34 5.82
N PRO A 85 -1.21 10.52 6.45
CA PRO A 85 -0.02 11.35 6.25
C PRO A 85 1.27 10.70 6.76
N THR A 86 1.17 9.69 7.64
CA THR A 86 2.35 8.97 8.17
C THR A 86 2.92 7.98 7.17
N ASN A 87 2.15 7.61 6.14
CA ASN A 87 2.49 6.60 5.12
C ASN A 87 2.98 5.27 5.74
N GLN A 88 2.43 4.91 6.89
CA GLN A 88 2.79 3.71 7.60
C GLN A 88 1.96 2.52 7.10
N THR A 89 2.60 1.36 7.03
CA THR A 89 1.92 0.11 6.66
C THR A 89 2.35 -1.02 7.57
N LYS A 90 1.49 -2.01 7.74
CA LYS A 90 1.84 -3.24 8.44
C LYS A 90 3.02 -3.93 7.75
N GLY A 91 3.79 -4.65 8.53
CA GLY A 91 4.79 -5.62 8.07
C GLY A 91 4.25 -7.03 8.12
N VAL A 92 4.98 -7.94 7.49
CA VAL A 92 4.79 -9.39 7.57
C VAL A 92 6.10 -10.05 7.98
N ASP A 93 6.00 -11.10 8.81
CA ASP A 93 7.17 -11.93 9.16
C ASP A 93 7.49 -12.83 7.99
N ALA A 94 8.62 -12.59 7.34
CA ALA A 94 8.96 -13.24 6.08
C ALA A 94 10.46 -13.45 5.90
N LEU A 95 10.80 -14.52 5.19
CA LEU A 95 12.03 -14.63 4.42
C LEU A 95 11.71 -14.19 2.99
N ARG A 96 12.37 -13.14 2.50
CA ARG A 96 12.25 -12.67 1.12
C ARG A 96 13.60 -12.71 0.43
N LEU A 97 13.63 -13.29 -0.75
CA LEU A 97 14.79 -13.35 -1.63
C LEU A 97 14.48 -12.58 -2.90
N LYS A 98 15.43 -11.80 -3.39
CA LYS A 98 15.38 -11.16 -4.69
C LYS A 98 16.64 -11.50 -5.47
N TRP A 99 16.47 -11.84 -6.72
CA TRP A 99 17.55 -12.08 -7.66
C TRP A 99 17.42 -11.17 -8.87
N PHE A 100 18.52 -10.54 -9.26
CA PHE A 100 18.61 -9.60 -10.38
C PHE A 100 19.54 -10.19 -11.45
N PRO A 101 19.05 -11.11 -12.32
CA PRO A 101 19.86 -11.72 -13.37
C PRO A 101 20.50 -10.69 -14.31
N ASN A 102 19.75 -9.64 -14.62
CA ASN A 102 20.16 -8.49 -15.41
C ASN A 102 19.35 -7.25 -15.01
N ASN A 103 19.63 -6.10 -15.66
CA ASN A 103 18.98 -4.82 -15.32
C ASN A 103 17.48 -4.74 -15.69
N SER A 104 16.98 -5.67 -16.49
CA SER A 104 15.60 -5.68 -16.95
C SER A 104 14.73 -6.74 -16.29
N LEU A 105 15.31 -7.64 -15.48
CA LEU A 105 14.58 -8.73 -14.83
C LEU A 105 14.90 -8.79 -13.36
N SER A 106 13.87 -8.78 -12.53
CA SER A 106 13.98 -9.12 -11.11
C SER A 106 13.05 -10.29 -10.77
N LEU A 107 13.56 -11.22 -9.98
CA LEU A 107 12.82 -12.39 -9.51
C LEU A 107 12.78 -12.38 -7.99
N TRP A 108 11.59 -12.44 -7.44
CA TRP A 108 11.36 -12.46 -6.00
C TRP A 108 10.79 -13.80 -5.60
N SER A 109 11.14 -14.25 -4.40
CA SER A 109 10.43 -15.32 -3.71
C SER A 109 10.28 -14.97 -2.23
N TRP A 110 9.25 -15.48 -1.60
CA TRP A 110 9.02 -15.28 -0.18
C TRP A 110 8.34 -16.49 0.47
N ALA A 111 8.66 -16.67 1.74
CA ALA A 111 7.94 -17.48 2.70
C ALA A 111 7.45 -16.55 3.81
N ILE A 112 6.16 -16.50 4.07
CA ILE A 112 5.53 -15.62 5.06
C ILE A 112 4.91 -16.50 6.13
N GLN A 113 5.22 -16.22 7.40
CA GLN A 113 4.52 -16.79 8.54
C GLN A 113 3.26 -15.97 8.80
N ASN A 114 2.10 -16.61 8.75
CA ASN A 114 0.83 -15.96 9.06
C ASN A 114 0.50 -16.02 10.57
N GLU A 115 -0.57 -15.34 10.98
CA GLU A 115 -1.02 -15.27 12.38
C GLU A 115 -1.42 -16.64 12.98
N GLN A 116 -1.56 -17.68 12.15
CA GLN A 116 -1.92 -19.05 12.54
C GLN A 116 -0.69 -19.98 12.58
N ASP A 117 0.51 -19.42 12.59
CA ASP A 117 1.79 -20.15 12.53
C ASP A 117 1.94 -21.07 11.30
N THR A 118 1.17 -20.84 10.24
CA THR A 118 1.34 -21.53 8.96
C THR A 118 2.23 -20.72 8.02
N LEU A 119 2.98 -21.42 7.16
CA LEU A 119 3.83 -20.79 6.15
C LEU A 119 3.10 -20.69 4.82
N SER A 120 3.00 -19.49 4.29
CA SER A 120 2.55 -19.22 2.94
C SER A 120 3.73 -18.87 2.04
N PHE A 121 3.64 -19.21 0.75
CA PHE A 121 4.74 -19.10 -0.20
C PHE A 121 4.31 -18.36 -1.45
N GLY A 122 5.23 -17.63 -2.05
CA GLY A 122 4.95 -16.95 -3.29
C GLY A 122 6.20 -16.47 -4.01
N GLY A 123 5.96 -15.90 -5.17
CA GLY A 123 7.01 -15.32 -5.99
C GLY A 123 6.46 -14.27 -6.94
N ARG A 124 7.37 -13.46 -7.44
CA ARG A 124 7.10 -12.40 -8.41
C ARG A 124 8.23 -12.29 -9.41
N ALA A 125 7.87 -12.13 -10.67
CA ALA A 125 8.80 -11.73 -11.73
C ALA A 125 8.44 -10.31 -12.17
N GLU A 126 9.44 -9.45 -12.29
CA GLU A 126 9.29 -8.08 -12.82
C GLU A 126 10.18 -7.95 -14.03
N ILE A 127 9.62 -7.44 -15.12
CA ILE A 127 10.31 -7.24 -16.39
C ILE A 127 10.16 -5.79 -16.82
N SER A 128 11.28 -5.07 -16.92
CA SER A 128 11.33 -3.71 -17.45
C SER A 128 11.65 -3.76 -18.95
N SER A 129 10.86 -3.06 -19.75
CA SER A 129 11.02 -2.95 -21.20
C SER A 129 10.85 -1.51 -21.67
N SER A 130 11.10 -1.26 -22.96
CA SER A 130 10.90 0.07 -23.56
C SER A 130 9.43 0.57 -23.58
N ILE A 131 8.48 -0.35 -23.44
CA ILE A 131 7.04 -0.02 -23.42
C ILE A 131 6.48 0.07 -21.99
N GLY A 132 7.24 -0.32 -20.98
CA GLY A 132 6.82 -0.26 -19.58
C GLY A 132 7.31 -1.45 -18.75
N GLU A 133 6.81 -1.51 -17.52
CA GLU A 133 7.13 -2.53 -16.53
C GLU A 133 5.98 -3.52 -16.40
N PHE A 134 6.32 -4.81 -16.41
CA PHE A 134 5.38 -5.92 -16.23
C PHE A 134 5.68 -6.64 -14.94
N GLY A 135 4.65 -6.97 -14.17
CA GLY A 135 4.73 -7.80 -12.98
C GLY A 135 3.86 -9.04 -13.12
N PHE A 136 4.39 -10.19 -12.73
CA PHE A 136 3.65 -11.43 -12.57
C PHE A 136 3.85 -11.97 -11.16
N THR A 137 2.78 -12.21 -10.43
CA THR A 137 2.84 -12.61 -9.01
C THR A 137 1.98 -13.84 -8.75
N VAL A 138 2.52 -14.78 -7.99
CA VAL A 138 1.81 -15.95 -7.49
C VAL A 138 1.97 -16.08 -5.99
N HIS A 139 0.94 -16.54 -5.29
CA HIS A 139 1.01 -16.78 -3.86
C HIS A 139 0.04 -17.88 -3.44
N SER A 140 0.53 -18.80 -2.61
CA SER A 140 -0.24 -19.89 -2.03
C SER A 140 -0.26 -19.73 -0.51
N ASP A 141 -1.45 -19.62 0.05
CA ASP A 141 -1.70 -19.53 1.48
C ASP A 141 -2.50 -20.76 1.94
N PRO A 142 -1.85 -21.71 2.65
CA PRO A 142 -2.50 -22.93 3.13
C PRO A 142 -3.18 -22.76 4.49
N SER A 143 -3.65 -21.53 4.83
CA SER A 143 -4.40 -21.27 6.06
C SER A 143 -5.71 -22.07 6.14
N THR A 144 -6.50 -21.87 7.20
CA THR A 144 -7.77 -22.61 7.46
C THR A 144 -8.73 -22.60 6.25
N ILE A 145 -8.70 -21.54 5.44
CA ILE A 145 -9.34 -21.47 4.13
C ILE A 145 -8.23 -21.28 3.10
N PRO A 146 -7.76 -22.34 2.45
CA PRO A 146 -6.67 -22.25 1.48
C PRO A 146 -6.98 -21.27 0.36
N LYS A 147 -6.01 -20.41 0.04
CA LYS A 147 -6.13 -19.40 -1.01
C LYS A 147 -4.97 -19.51 -1.99
N GLN A 148 -5.28 -19.50 -3.29
CA GLN A 148 -4.33 -19.32 -4.36
C GLN A 148 -4.54 -17.95 -4.98
N ARG A 149 -3.46 -17.18 -5.16
CA ARG A 149 -3.52 -15.84 -5.73
C ARG A 149 -2.60 -15.76 -6.94
N PHE A 150 -3.14 -15.26 -8.04
CA PHE A 150 -2.42 -14.99 -9.27
C PHE A 150 -2.64 -13.53 -9.64
N ALA A 151 -1.60 -12.83 -10.04
CA ALA A 151 -1.73 -11.45 -10.45
C ALA A 151 -0.82 -11.10 -11.61
N LEU A 152 -1.30 -10.16 -12.41
CA LEU A 152 -0.58 -9.47 -13.46
C LEU A 152 -0.71 -7.99 -13.22
N ASP A 153 0.37 -7.26 -13.41
CA ASP A 153 0.35 -5.81 -13.43
C ASP A 153 1.24 -5.27 -14.55
N PHE A 154 0.90 -4.07 -14.99
CA PHE A 154 1.63 -3.34 -16.02
C PHE A 154 1.62 -1.87 -15.68
N ARG A 155 2.75 -1.19 -15.90
CA ARG A 155 2.89 0.26 -15.79
C ARG A 155 3.63 0.81 -17.01
N HIS A 156 3.05 1.83 -17.59
CA HIS A 156 3.68 2.64 -18.62
C HIS A 156 3.92 4.05 -18.10
N ASP A 157 5.16 4.49 -18.12
CA ASP A 157 5.55 5.86 -17.80
C ASP A 157 5.83 6.62 -19.10
N GLY A 158 4.87 7.39 -19.55
CA GLY A 158 4.95 8.20 -20.77
C GLY A 158 4.51 9.64 -20.52
N TYR A 159 4.02 10.31 -21.56
CA TYR A 159 3.40 11.63 -21.42
C TYR A 159 2.18 11.59 -20.48
N ILE A 160 1.44 10.51 -20.53
CA ILE A 160 0.44 10.11 -19.53
C ILE A 160 0.94 8.82 -18.92
N GLY A 161 1.09 8.80 -17.58
CA GLY A 161 1.31 7.57 -16.85
C GLY A 161 0.04 6.72 -16.89
N SER A 162 0.17 5.41 -17.09
CA SER A 162 -0.99 4.50 -17.10
C SER A 162 -0.60 3.14 -16.53
N TRP A 163 -1.56 2.48 -15.89
CA TRP A 163 -1.33 1.15 -15.31
C TRP A 163 -2.58 0.29 -15.29
N LEU A 164 -2.33 -0.99 -15.16
CA LEU A 164 -3.32 -2.05 -14.98
C LEU A 164 -2.83 -2.98 -13.89
N GLU A 165 -3.69 -3.33 -12.97
CA GLU A 165 -3.52 -4.46 -12.06
C GLU A 165 -4.68 -5.43 -12.23
N THR A 166 -4.43 -6.73 -12.22
CA THR A 166 -5.47 -7.75 -12.12
C THR A 166 -5.01 -8.86 -11.19
N ALA A 167 -5.89 -9.30 -10.30
CA ALA A 167 -5.67 -10.41 -9.39
C ALA A 167 -6.84 -11.39 -9.45
N LEU A 168 -6.53 -12.68 -9.51
CA LEU A 168 -7.46 -13.79 -9.34
C LEU A 168 -7.12 -14.45 -8.01
N ILE A 169 -8.11 -14.58 -7.15
CA ILE A 169 -8.01 -15.21 -5.84
C ILE A 169 -9.01 -16.36 -5.81
N THR A 170 -8.49 -17.56 -5.75
CA THR A 170 -9.30 -18.79 -5.72
C THR A 170 -9.22 -19.41 -4.34
N SER A 171 -10.36 -19.72 -3.76
CA SER A 171 -10.50 -20.49 -2.52
C SER A 171 -11.52 -21.62 -2.71
N GLU A 172 -11.64 -22.51 -1.72
CA GLU A 172 -12.62 -23.61 -1.78
C GLU A 172 -14.07 -23.14 -1.99
N ASN A 173 -14.40 -21.94 -1.50
CA ASN A 173 -15.78 -21.48 -1.45
C ASN A 173 -16.07 -20.38 -2.48
N SER A 174 -15.06 -19.67 -2.99
CA SER A 174 -15.29 -18.53 -3.90
C SER A 174 -14.09 -18.18 -4.75
N ASP A 175 -14.36 -17.70 -5.94
CA ASP A 175 -13.40 -17.04 -6.82
C ASP A 175 -13.66 -15.54 -6.83
N ILE A 176 -12.59 -14.76 -6.65
CA ILE A 176 -12.64 -13.31 -6.65
C ILE A 176 -11.65 -12.78 -7.68
N LYS A 177 -12.14 -11.95 -8.58
CA LYS A 177 -11.31 -11.24 -9.54
C LYS A 177 -11.35 -9.75 -9.22
N LEU A 178 -10.17 -9.17 -8.99
CA LEU A 178 -9.95 -7.75 -8.82
C LEU A 178 -9.26 -7.22 -10.08
N THR A 179 -9.69 -6.07 -10.58
CA THR A 179 -9.03 -5.41 -11.71
C THR A 179 -9.04 -3.90 -11.47
N THR A 180 -7.87 -3.27 -11.47
CA THR A 180 -7.73 -1.81 -11.37
C THR A 180 -7.03 -1.28 -12.61
N ILE A 181 -7.59 -0.22 -13.18
CA ILE A 181 -7.02 0.54 -14.29
C ILE A 181 -6.81 1.96 -13.79
N GLY A 182 -5.65 2.54 -14.04
CA GLY A 182 -5.35 3.89 -13.62
C GLY A 182 -4.54 4.68 -14.63
N ALA A 183 -4.62 6.00 -14.50
CA ALA A 183 -3.81 6.94 -15.24
C ALA A 183 -3.50 8.17 -14.41
N ASP A 184 -2.34 8.78 -14.67
CA ASP A 184 -1.95 10.06 -14.09
C ASP A 184 -1.40 11.02 -15.15
N TYR A 185 -1.48 12.29 -14.81
CA TYR A 185 -0.90 13.36 -15.61
C TYR A 185 -0.52 14.54 -14.72
N THR A 186 0.65 15.13 -14.97
CA THR A 186 1.07 16.35 -14.30
C THR A 186 0.85 17.55 -15.19
N LEU A 187 -0.17 18.33 -14.87
CA LEU A 187 -0.48 19.58 -15.56
C LEU A 187 0.61 20.64 -15.25
N PRO A 188 1.14 21.35 -16.26
CA PRO A 188 2.16 22.38 -16.07
C PRO A 188 1.56 23.71 -15.60
N ILE A 189 0.59 23.66 -14.68
CA ILE A 189 -0.11 24.82 -14.11
C ILE A 189 0.08 24.81 -12.59
N LEU A 190 0.01 25.99 -11.95
CA LEU A 190 -0.01 26.14 -10.50
C LEU A 190 1.06 25.32 -9.76
N ASN A 191 2.33 25.36 -10.19
CA ASN A 191 3.44 24.57 -9.64
C ASN A 191 3.32 23.05 -9.84
N ARG A 192 2.79 22.59 -10.96
CA ARG A 192 2.62 21.18 -11.37
C ARG A 192 1.52 20.46 -10.57
N LEU A 193 0.29 20.68 -10.99
CA LEU A 193 -0.85 19.94 -10.47
C LEU A 193 -0.81 18.49 -10.99
N LEU A 194 -0.57 17.53 -10.11
CA LEU A 194 -0.75 16.10 -10.40
C LEU A 194 -2.24 15.77 -10.34
N ILE A 195 -2.77 15.18 -11.39
CA ILE A 195 -4.09 14.56 -11.42
C ILE A 195 -3.95 13.07 -11.66
N MET A 196 -4.77 12.27 -11.00
CA MET A 196 -4.77 10.81 -11.11
C MET A 196 -6.21 10.30 -11.05
N THR A 197 -6.47 9.24 -11.78
CA THR A 197 -7.74 8.51 -11.69
C THR A 197 -7.50 7.02 -11.70
N GLU A 198 -8.27 6.29 -10.93
CA GLU A 198 -8.28 4.82 -10.90
C GLU A 198 -9.71 4.32 -10.89
N SER A 199 -9.95 3.20 -11.58
CA SER A 199 -11.22 2.48 -11.53
C SER A 199 -10.96 1.01 -11.19
N MET A 200 -11.62 0.51 -10.16
CA MET A 200 -11.48 -0.86 -9.66
C MET A 200 -12.79 -1.62 -9.86
N PHE A 201 -12.68 -2.84 -10.36
CA PHE A 201 -13.78 -3.76 -10.58
C PHE A 201 -13.55 -5.02 -9.75
N ILE A 202 -14.53 -5.39 -8.94
CA ILE A 202 -14.52 -6.59 -8.11
C ILE A 202 -15.62 -7.52 -8.62
N LYS A 203 -15.23 -8.72 -9.04
CA LYS A 203 -16.15 -9.78 -9.44
C LYS A 203 -15.98 -10.95 -8.50
N THR A 204 -17.09 -11.49 -8.02
CA THR A 204 -17.11 -12.67 -7.17
C THR A 204 -18.06 -13.72 -7.75
N SER A 205 -17.82 -15.01 -7.46
CA SER A 205 -18.71 -16.09 -7.85
C SER A 205 -20.02 -16.13 -7.05
N GLU A 206 -20.04 -15.52 -5.85
CA GLU A 206 -21.13 -15.69 -4.87
C GLU A 206 -21.94 -14.42 -4.61
N SER A 207 -21.44 -13.26 -4.98
CA SER A 207 -22.12 -11.99 -4.71
C SER A 207 -22.14 -11.09 -5.93
N GLU A 208 -22.93 -10.00 -5.85
CA GLU A 208 -22.99 -9.01 -6.92
C GLU A 208 -21.65 -8.29 -7.12
N ASN A 209 -21.36 -7.96 -8.36
CA ASN A 209 -20.17 -7.21 -8.74
C ASN A 209 -20.16 -5.82 -8.08
N GLN A 210 -18.97 -5.36 -7.69
CA GLN A 210 -18.74 -4.05 -7.11
C GLN A 210 -17.79 -3.25 -7.99
N SER A 211 -17.97 -1.95 -8.09
CA SER A 211 -17.04 -1.09 -8.80
C SER A 211 -16.85 0.24 -8.09
N PHE A 212 -15.62 0.73 -8.13
CA PHE A 212 -15.20 1.98 -7.52
C PHE A 212 -14.42 2.81 -8.54
N THR A 213 -14.58 4.13 -8.51
CA THR A 213 -13.72 5.04 -9.24
C THR A 213 -13.18 6.08 -8.27
N ALA A 214 -11.87 6.31 -8.30
CA ALA A 214 -11.22 7.33 -7.51
C ALA A 214 -10.58 8.38 -8.41
N PHE A 215 -10.66 9.62 -7.97
CA PHE A 215 -9.95 10.76 -8.53
C PHE A 215 -9.10 11.41 -7.46
N MET A 216 -7.87 11.77 -7.79
CA MET A 216 -6.96 12.51 -6.91
C MET A 216 -6.40 13.73 -7.64
N GLY A 217 -6.33 14.84 -6.92
CA GLY A 217 -5.56 16.02 -7.29
C GLY A 217 -4.54 16.34 -6.22
N MET A 218 -3.29 16.58 -6.56
CA MET A 218 -2.24 17.01 -5.64
C MET A 218 -1.53 18.25 -6.17
N LEU A 219 -1.58 19.32 -5.41
CA LEU A 219 -1.03 20.62 -5.75
C LEU A 219 0.04 21.03 -4.74
N PRO A 220 1.32 21.10 -5.14
CA PRO A 220 2.36 21.76 -4.34
C PRO A 220 2.13 23.28 -4.31
N LEU A 221 2.21 23.90 -3.14
CA LEU A 221 2.13 25.34 -2.92
C LEU A 221 3.49 25.82 -2.37
N GLY A 222 4.43 26.06 -3.29
CA GLY A 222 5.82 26.34 -2.94
C GLY A 222 6.56 25.08 -2.47
N MET A 223 7.55 25.23 -1.59
CA MET A 223 8.40 24.15 -1.10
C MET A 223 7.87 23.46 0.17
N ILE A 224 7.00 24.12 0.91
CA ILE A 224 6.58 23.69 2.24
C ILE A 224 5.16 23.12 2.22
N HIS A 225 4.26 23.76 1.48
CA HIS A 225 2.84 23.44 1.53
C HIS A 225 2.40 22.55 0.36
N SER A 226 1.43 21.70 0.62
CA SER A 226 0.72 20.94 -0.43
C SER A 226 -0.75 20.76 -0.08
N ILE A 227 -1.58 20.68 -1.10
CA ILE A 227 -2.99 20.30 -0.97
C ILE A 227 -3.19 19.02 -1.76
N MET A 228 -3.87 18.05 -1.16
CA MET A 228 -4.29 16.82 -1.81
C MET A 228 -5.80 16.64 -1.61
N PHE A 229 -6.48 16.37 -2.69
CA PHE A 229 -7.90 16.01 -2.71
C PHE A 229 -8.05 14.62 -3.29
N ILE A 230 -8.85 13.75 -2.64
CA ILE A 230 -9.25 12.45 -3.15
C ILE A 230 -10.78 12.38 -3.07
N SER A 231 -11.40 12.02 -4.18
CA SER A 231 -12.81 11.66 -4.25
C SER A 231 -12.94 10.25 -4.77
N GLN A 232 -13.66 9.41 -4.08
CA GLN A 232 -13.92 8.03 -4.48
C GLN A 232 -15.42 7.83 -4.56
N PHE A 233 -15.87 7.19 -5.62
CA PHE A 233 -17.27 6.88 -5.87
C PHE A 233 -17.49 5.36 -5.91
N ASP A 234 -18.45 4.90 -5.14
CA ASP A 234 -19.00 3.54 -5.17
C ASP A 234 -20.21 3.52 -6.10
N TRP A 235 -20.08 2.84 -7.24
CA TRP A 235 -21.12 2.84 -8.26
C TRP A 235 -22.34 2.01 -7.93
N LYS A 236 -22.18 0.99 -7.07
CA LYS A 236 -23.29 0.13 -6.66
C LYS A 236 -24.15 0.79 -5.60
N GLU A 237 -23.50 1.38 -4.60
CA GLU A 237 -24.18 2.03 -3.48
C GLU A 237 -24.52 3.51 -3.77
N GLU A 238 -24.06 4.04 -4.94
CA GLU A 238 -24.24 5.44 -5.35
C GLU A 238 -23.71 6.43 -4.29
N GLN A 239 -22.58 6.11 -3.68
CA GLN A 239 -22.01 6.86 -2.55
C GLN A 239 -20.64 7.43 -2.88
N SER A 240 -20.36 8.61 -2.34
CA SER A 240 -19.06 9.27 -2.49
C SER A 240 -18.33 9.41 -1.15
N TYR A 241 -17.01 9.23 -1.20
CA TYR A 241 -16.07 9.41 -0.12
C TYR A 241 -15.09 10.50 -0.51
N ASN A 242 -15.08 11.62 0.21
CA ASN A 242 -14.28 12.78 -0.13
C ASN A 242 -13.27 13.04 0.99
N TYR A 243 -12.06 13.39 0.58
CA TYR A 243 -10.95 13.64 1.47
C TYR A 243 -10.13 14.82 0.95
N LEU A 244 -9.86 15.77 1.81
CA LEU A 244 -9.00 16.92 1.54
C LEU A 244 -7.94 17.02 2.61
N ARG A 245 -6.68 17.12 2.22
CA ARG A 245 -5.55 17.33 3.12
C ARG A 245 -4.76 18.54 2.69
N TRP A 246 -4.54 19.45 3.62
CA TRP A 246 -3.48 20.44 3.55
C TRP A 246 -2.32 19.98 4.42
N SER A 247 -1.11 20.02 3.89
CA SER A 247 0.13 19.66 4.60
C SER A 247 1.13 20.80 4.55
N ALA A 248 1.80 21.05 5.67
CA ALA A 248 2.97 21.92 5.76
C ALA A 248 4.14 21.06 6.28
N THR A 249 5.16 20.86 5.44
CA THR A 249 6.29 19.97 5.74
C THR A 249 7.56 20.78 5.91
N TYR A 250 8.17 20.66 7.09
CA TYR A 250 9.44 21.26 7.48
C TYR A 250 10.48 20.14 7.66
N ASP A 251 11.73 20.50 7.92
CA ASP A 251 12.85 19.54 8.02
C ASP A 251 12.59 18.42 9.04
N LYS A 252 12.06 18.77 10.22
CA LYS A 252 11.86 17.82 11.32
C LYS A 252 10.41 17.55 11.67
N PHE A 253 9.48 18.28 11.12
CA PHE A 253 8.06 18.07 11.43
C PHE A 253 7.16 18.42 10.26
N SER A 254 5.97 17.83 10.27
CA SER A 254 4.88 18.24 9.40
C SER A 254 3.59 18.46 10.18
N LEU A 255 2.83 19.44 9.72
CA LEU A 255 1.48 19.73 10.19
C LEU A 255 0.51 19.38 9.07
N ASN A 256 -0.54 18.61 9.41
CA ASN A 256 -1.52 18.16 8.45
C ASN A 256 -2.93 18.48 8.96
N LEU A 257 -3.72 19.18 8.15
CA LEU A 257 -5.14 19.40 8.38
C LEU A 257 -5.92 18.55 7.39
N LEU A 258 -6.75 17.66 7.92
CA LEU A 258 -7.52 16.69 7.16
C LEU A 258 -9.01 16.97 7.32
N LEU A 259 -9.71 17.02 6.21
CA LEU A 259 -11.16 17.07 6.16
C LEU A 259 -11.64 15.82 5.43
N SER A 260 -12.59 15.10 6.02
CA SER A 260 -13.17 13.92 5.41
C SER A 260 -14.69 13.99 5.43
N GLN A 261 -15.29 13.47 4.37
CA GLN A 261 -16.71 13.23 4.26
C GLN A 261 -16.90 11.80 3.76
N SER A 262 -17.56 10.98 4.57
CA SER A 262 -17.95 9.64 4.16
C SER A 262 -19.45 9.43 4.45
N PRO A 263 -20.10 8.56 3.66
CA PRO A 263 -21.48 8.18 3.91
C PRO A 263 -21.57 7.39 5.22
N LYS A 264 -22.79 7.03 5.60
CA LYS A 264 -23.01 6.05 6.65
C LYS A 264 -22.33 4.72 6.26
N ARG A 265 -21.83 4.00 7.25
CA ARG A 265 -21.16 2.70 7.02
C ARG A 265 -22.10 1.78 6.23
N THR A 266 -21.57 1.27 5.13
CA THR A 266 -22.25 0.28 4.28
C THR A 266 -21.74 -1.11 4.65
N ASP A 267 -22.62 -2.06 4.78
CA ASP A 267 -22.28 -3.48 4.96
C ASP A 267 -22.15 -4.12 3.57
N TYR A 268 -20.90 -4.34 3.15
CA TYR A 268 -20.61 -4.98 1.88
C TYR A 268 -20.74 -6.51 2.00
N SER A 269 -21.27 -7.14 0.96
CA SER A 269 -21.31 -8.62 0.84
C SER A 269 -19.93 -9.22 0.50
N ILE A 270 -18.96 -8.38 0.13
CA ILE A 270 -17.60 -8.77 -0.20
C ILE A 270 -16.74 -8.64 1.07
N PRO A 271 -15.84 -9.61 1.35
CA PRO A 271 -14.93 -9.53 2.48
C PRO A 271 -14.10 -8.22 2.46
N ALA A 272 -13.96 -7.59 3.64
CA ALA A 272 -13.30 -6.29 3.78
C ALA A 272 -11.83 -6.28 3.31
N GLU A 273 -11.18 -7.44 3.25
CA GLU A 273 -9.81 -7.58 2.74
C GLU A 273 -9.68 -7.25 1.24
N TYR A 274 -10.78 -7.38 0.46
CA TYR A 274 -10.82 -7.11 -0.98
C TYR A 274 -11.40 -5.75 -1.33
N LEU A 275 -11.95 -5.05 -0.35
CA LEU A 275 -12.43 -3.68 -0.54
C LEU A 275 -11.25 -2.69 -0.53
N PRO A 276 -11.36 -1.58 -1.27
CA PRO A 276 -10.37 -0.52 -1.19
C PRO A 276 -10.19 -0.02 0.25
N LYS A 277 -8.95 0.12 0.71
CA LYS A 277 -8.65 0.63 2.06
C LYS A 277 -9.20 2.03 2.29
N THR A 278 -9.33 2.80 1.21
CA THR A 278 -9.88 4.14 1.22
C THR A 278 -11.39 4.20 1.54
N VAL A 279 -12.13 3.09 1.38
CA VAL A 279 -13.56 2.99 1.76
C VAL A 279 -13.72 2.89 3.28
N ALA A 280 -12.77 2.25 3.97
CA ALA A 280 -12.72 2.24 5.43
C ALA A 280 -12.27 3.62 5.94
N GLY A 281 -13.13 4.63 5.82
CA GLY A 281 -12.76 6.01 6.05
C GLY A 281 -12.74 6.41 7.52
N PHE A 282 -12.17 7.61 7.78
CA PHE A 282 -12.16 8.29 9.09
C PHE A 282 -13.55 8.81 9.52
N GLY A 283 -14.61 8.49 8.79
CA GLY A 283 -15.91 9.11 8.98
C GLY A 283 -15.96 10.56 8.43
N THR A 284 -17.05 11.27 8.73
CA THR A 284 -17.14 12.69 8.41
C THR A 284 -16.56 13.49 9.57
N GLY A 285 -15.55 14.31 9.30
CA GLY A 285 -14.89 15.07 10.33
C GLY A 285 -13.68 15.87 9.92
N ILE A 286 -13.05 16.47 10.92
CA ILE A 286 -11.85 17.27 10.81
C ILE A 286 -10.79 16.64 11.72
N GLN A 287 -9.58 16.48 11.22
CA GLN A 287 -8.45 16.00 12.00
C GLN A 287 -7.25 16.93 11.81
N LEU A 288 -6.60 17.28 12.90
CA LEU A 288 -5.30 17.93 12.90
C LEU A 288 -4.24 16.95 13.36
N MET A 289 -3.19 16.78 12.56
CA MET A 289 -2.10 15.86 12.84
C MET A 289 -0.76 16.59 12.82
N PHE A 290 0.01 16.42 13.87
CA PHE A 290 1.39 16.87 13.98
C PHE A 290 2.30 15.64 13.95
N ILE A 291 3.26 15.60 13.02
CA ILE A 291 4.23 14.52 12.87
C ILE A 291 5.61 15.11 13.09
N TYR A 292 6.37 14.54 14.03
CA TYR A 292 7.75 14.93 14.30
C TYR A 292 8.69 13.80 13.90
N ASN A 293 9.68 14.13 13.09
CA ASN A 293 10.73 13.22 12.64
C ASN A 293 12.05 13.63 13.33
N HIS A 294 12.64 12.73 14.07
CA HIS A 294 13.84 12.98 14.86
C HIS A 294 15.04 12.17 14.37
#